data_e097afd4ff36bdb46eea3b08bcd54e7f
#
_entry.id   e097afd4ff36bdb46eea3b08bcd54e7f
#
_cell.length_a   1.000
_cell.length_b   1.000
_cell.length_c   1.000
_cell.angle_alpha   90.00
_cell.angle_beta   90.00
_cell.angle_gamma   90.00
#
_symmetry.space_group_name_H-M   'P 1'
#
loop_
_entity.id
_entity.type
_entity.pdbx_description
1 polymer ?
#
loop_
_entity_poly.entity_id
_entity_poly.type
_entity_poly.pdbx_seq_one_letter_code
_entity_poly.pdbx_strand_id
1 'polypeptide(L)'
;MKSKKCDAVALGELLVDFSHAGESERGNWLFEANAGGAPCNVLAMLSRLGWSTQFVGKVGDDLFGHMLAAKVSEAGVGTKHLAMSGKRKTTLAFVKNASDGERDFSFYRKGAADLALHKSDVSAKAIASSRVFHFGTLSMTADPALSVTQWALRVALKRGCIVSFDPNYRRELWQSEKQARKAILYGAAVCHVMKIADDELEFATGKSDIKGGVLYLKRHCDNLKLVTVTLGKKGAAAFFFGEGEGGSAVEAFAPAFDVAAVDTTGAGDAFAACVLDEVLDRGLDGFDVPHLTSMLSFAQAASALVVGKRGALLSMPDRSEVGSFLKAHIGTTPTLPVG
;
A
#
# COMPACT_ATOMS: atom_id res chain seq x y z
N MET A 1 12.27 -20.82 17.65
CA MET A 1 11.66 -19.51 17.40
C MET A 1 10.25 -19.52 17.97
N LYS A 2 9.83 -18.47 18.73
CA LYS A 2 8.43 -18.35 19.18
C LYS A 2 7.54 -18.18 17.95
N SER A 3 6.48 -18.97 17.82
CA SER A 3 5.47 -18.84 16.76
C SER A 3 5.01 -17.37 16.66
N LYS A 4 5.14 -16.76 15.49
CA LYS A 4 4.59 -15.43 15.22
C LYS A 4 3.07 -15.53 15.23
N LYS A 5 2.40 -14.60 15.96
CA LYS A 5 0.97 -14.69 16.24
C LYS A 5 0.10 -13.91 15.25
N CYS A 6 0.70 -13.18 14.32
CA CYS A 6 0.02 -12.38 13.31
C CYS A 6 0.84 -12.42 12.02
N ASP A 7 0.19 -12.52 10.88
CA ASP A 7 0.90 -12.59 9.61
C ASP A 7 1.36 -11.20 9.17
N ALA A 8 0.49 -10.21 9.17
CA ALA A 8 0.85 -8.84 8.79
C ALA A 8 0.36 -7.79 9.79
N VAL A 9 1.25 -6.84 10.08
CA VAL A 9 0.94 -5.60 10.81
C VAL A 9 1.28 -4.43 9.90
N ALA A 10 0.38 -3.46 9.75
CA ALA A 10 0.68 -2.21 9.08
C ALA A 10 0.54 -1.03 10.01
N LEU A 11 1.40 -0.02 9.83
CA LEU A 11 1.34 1.25 10.52
C LEU A 11 1.17 2.38 9.51
N GLY A 12 0.19 3.24 9.76
CA GLY A 12 -0.01 4.42 8.94
C GLY A 12 -1.29 5.18 9.21
N GLU A 13 -1.74 5.89 8.20
CA GLU A 13 -2.98 6.66 8.22
C GLU A 13 -4.20 5.75 8.05
N LEU A 14 -5.29 6.22 8.65
CA LEU A 14 -6.65 5.77 8.42
C LEU A 14 -7.53 7.02 8.39
N LEU A 15 -8.28 7.23 7.32
CA LEU A 15 -8.97 8.46 7.02
C LEU A 15 -10.29 8.21 6.30
N VAL A 16 -11.09 9.25 6.17
CA VAL A 16 -12.31 9.20 5.34
C VAL A 16 -12.04 9.87 4.01
N ASP A 17 -12.22 9.12 2.92
CA ASP A 17 -12.23 9.62 1.55
C ASP A 17 -13.67 9.98 1.17
N PHE A 18 -13.98 11.27 1.05
CA PHE A 18 -15.23 11.77 0.54
C PHE A 18 -15.18 11.85 -0.98
N SER A 19 -15.79 10.89 -1.65
CA SER A 19 -15.92 10.89 -3.11
C SER A 19 -17.18 11.65 -3.54
N HIS A 20 -17.06 12.54 -4.52
CA HIS A 20 -18.23 13.24 -5.09
C HIS A 20 -19.20 12.23 -5.72
N ALA A 21 -20.43 12.22 -5.22
CA ALA A 21 -21.47 11.25 -5.58
C ALA A 21 -22.62 11.89 -6.41
N GLY A 22 -22.45 13.12 -6.88
CA GLY A 22 -23.44 13.86 -7.64
C GLY A 22 -24.05 15.04 -6.90
N GLU A 23 -25.24 15.42 -7.30
CA GLU A 23 -25.98 16.54 -6.70
C GLU A 23 -27.35 16.08 -6.20
N SER A 24 -27.81 16.70 -5.11
CA SER A 24 -29.20 16.55 -4.61
C SER A 24 -30.17 17.23 -5.54
N GLU A 25 -31.47 16.97 -5.37
CA GLU A 25 -32.56 17.67 -6.08
C GLU A 25 -32.51 19.21 -5.93
N ARG A 26 -31.80 19.70 -4.90
CA ARG A 26 -31.62 21.14 -4.63
C ARG A 26 -30.30 21.70 -5.18
N GLY A 27 -29.55 20.92 -5.97
CA GLY A 27 -28.23 21.30 -6.51
C GLY A 27 -27.09 21.32 -5.50
N ASN A 28 -27.26 20.71 -4.30
CA ASN A 28 -26.19 20.59 -3.32
C ASN A 28 -25.32 19.37 -3.66
N TRP A 29 -24.01 19.51 -3.54
CA TRP A 29 -23.07 18.40 -3.72
C TRP A 29 -23.31 17.29 -2.69
N LEU A 30 -23.35 16.07 -3.19
CA LEU A 30 -23.41 14.86 -2.37
C LEU A 30 -22.03 14.19 -2.36
N PHE A 31 -21.64 13.69 -1.18
CA PHE A 31 -20.41 12.96 -1.00
C PHE A 31 -20.68 11.62 -0.35
N GLU A 32 -20.04 10.59 -0.85
CA GLU A 32 -19.99 9.27 -0.23
C GLU A 32 -18.73 9.19 0.66
N ALA A 33 -18.94 8.83 1.94
CA ALA A 33 -17.87 8.70 2.92
C ALA A 33 -17.29 7.28 2.88
N ASN A 34 -16.11 7.12 2.30
CA ASN A 34 -15.41 5.85 2.17
C ASN A 34 -14.30 5.73 3.20
N ALA A 35 -14.13 4.54 3.79
CA ALA A 35 -12.96 4.26 4.60
C ALA A 35 -11.74 4.08 3.69
N GLY A 36 -10.68 4.83 3.97
CA GLY A 36 -9.44 4.86 3.20
C GLY A 36 -8.21 4.88 4.11
N GLY A 37 -7.05 4.75 3.48
CA GLY A 37 -5.75 4.65 4.13
C GLY A 37 -4.97 3.48 3.55
N ALA A 38 -3.90 3.77 2.79
CA ALA A 38 -3.20 2.76 2.01
C ALA A 38 -2.74 1.56 2.85
N PRO A 39 -2.10 1.73 4.04
CA PRO A 39 -1.69 0.59 4.83
C PRO A 39 -2.85 -0.28 5.31
N CYS A 40 -4.03 0.33 5.54
CA CYS A 40 -5.22 -0.40 5.93
C CYS A 40 -5.84 -1.16 4.76
N ASN A 41 -5.82 -0.59 3.55
CA ASN A 41 -6.26 -1.26 2.32
C ASN A 41 -5.41 -2.50 2.03
N VAL A 42 -4.08 -2.42 2.19
CA VAL A 42 -3.18 -3.59 2.07
C VAL A 42 -3.58 -4.69 3.05
N LEU A 43 -3.86 -4.33 4.32
CA LEU A 43 -4.29 -5.32 5.32
C LEU A 43 -5.66 -5.92 5.01
N ALA A 44 -6.61 -5.13 4.51
CA ALA A 44 -7.93 -5.60 4.12
C ALA A 44 -7.82 -6.64 3.00
N MET A 45 -7.02 -6.38 1.97
CA MET A 45 -6.76 -7.35 0.90
C MET A 45 -6.09 -8.61 1.43
N LEU A 46 -5.05 -8.51 2.27
CA LEU A 46 -4.43 -9.66 2.91
C LEU A 46 -5.42 -10.48 3.76
N SER A 47 -6.32 -9.80 4.47
CA SER A 47 -7.39 -10.46 5.23
C SER A 47 -8.34 -11.25 4.32
N ARG A 48 -8.74 -10.67 3.17
CA ARG A 48 -9.54 -11.33 2.13
C ARG A 48 -8.83 -12.53 1.50
N LEU A 49 -7.49 -12.52 1.47
CA LEU A 49 -6.66 -13.64 1.03
C LEU A 49 -6.44 -14.71 2.11
N GLY A 50 -6.97 -14.51 3.34
CA GLY A 50 -6.95 -15.49 4.43
C GLY A 50 -5.87 -15.28 5.48
N TRP A 51 -5.10 -14.18 5.44
CA TRP A 51 -4.06 -13.87 6.41
C TRP A 51 -4.59 -13.14 7.65
N SER A 52 -3.98 -13.37 8.80
CA SER A 52 -4.27 -12.64 10.02
C SER A 52 -3.58 -11.27 10.01
N THR A 53 -4.36 -10.20 10.14
CA THR A 53 -3.87 -8.82 10.00
C THR A 53 -4.21 -7.95 11.20
N GLN A 54 -3.37 -6.94 11.50
CA GLN A 54 -3.58 -5.97 12.56
C GLN A 54 -3.17 -4.58 12.10
N PHE A 55 -4.03 -3.60 12.27
CA PHE A 55 -3.72 -2.21 11.96
C PHE A 55 -3.22 -1.44 13.18
N VAL A 56 -2.18 -0.64 12.98
CA VAL A 56 -1.60 0.29 13.98
C VAL A 56 -1.73 1.71 13.44
N GLY A 57 -2.49 2.52 14.12
CA GLY A 57 -2.73 3.91 13.72
C GLY A 57 -3.54 4.66 14.76
N LYS A 58 -3.97 5.87 14.42
CA LYS A 58 -4.75 6.71 15.32
C LYS A 58 -5.79 7.51 14.56
N VAL A 59 -7.02 7.51 15.08
CA VAL A 59 -8.14 8.32 14.57
C VAL A 59 -8.72 9.18 15.70
N GLY A 60 -9.58 10.12 15.38
CA GLY A 60 -10.31 10.87 16.37
C GLY A 60 -11.33 10.01 17.13
N ASP A 61 -11.58 10.33 18.39
CA ASP A 61 -12.76 9.86 19.11
C ASP A 61 -13.94 10.73 18.67
N ASP A 62 -14.40 10.47 17.46
CA ASP A 62 -15.45 11.21 16.76
C ASP A 62 -16.26 10.28 15.83
N LEU A 63 -17.32 10.82 15.23
CA LEU A 63 -18.21 10.08 14.33
C LEU A 63 -17.43 9.28 13.27
N PHE A 64 -16.44 9.92 12.65
CA PHE A 64 -15.67 9.30 11.57
C PHE A 64 -14.66 8.27 12.08
N GLY A 65 -14.02 8.51 13.22
CA GLY A 65 -13.13 7.54 13.84
C GLY A 65 -13.85 6.25 14.22
N HIS A 66 -15.05 6.35 14.78
CA HIS A 66 -15.88 5.17 15.09
C HIS A 66 -16.36 4.45 13.82
N MET A 67 -16.78 5.20 12.80
CA MET A 67 -17.15 4.63 11.50
C MET A 67 -15.95 3.84 10.89
N LEU A 68 -14.76 4.43 10.87
CA LEU A 68 -13.57 3.82 10.34
C LEU A 68 -13.19 2.53 11.10
N ALA A 69 -13.24 2.57 12.43
CA ALA A 69 -12.97 1.38 13.26
C ALA A 69 -13.93 0.23 12.94
N ALA A 70 -15.22 0.53 12.75
CA ALA A 70 -16.23 -0.46 12.37
C ALA A 70 -15.93 -1.03 10.97
N LYS A 71 -15.63 -0.18 9.97
CA LYS A 71 -15.34 -0.59 8.59
C LYS A 71 -14.07 -1.43 8.48
N VAL A 72 -13.02 -1.08 9.22
CA VAL A 72 -11.77 -1.86 9.30
C VAL A 72 -12.02 -3.24 9.89
N SER A 73 -12.83 -3.31 10.95
CA SER A 73 -13.23 -4.59 11.56
C SER A 73 -14.12 -5.43 10.61
N GLU A 74 -15.04 -4.81 9.88
CA GLU A 74 -15.87 -5.45 8.84
C GLU A 74 -15.03 -6.06 7.73
N ALA A 75 -13.93 -5.39 7.33
CA ALA A 75 -12.96 -5.90 6.36
C ALA A 75 -12.06 -7.05 6.90
N GLY A 76 -12.28 -7.50 8.15
CA GLY A 76 -11.51 -8.57 8.77
C GLY A 76 -10.15 -8.16 9.34
N VAL A 77 -9.85 -6.87 9.37
CA VAL A 77 -8.59 -6.34 9.92
C VAL A 77 -8.72 -6.11 11.42
N GLY A 78 -7.78 -6.61 12.19
CA GLY A 78 -7.77 -6.41 13.64
C GLY A 78 -7.54 -4.95 14.03
N THR A 79 -8.41 -4.42 14.89
CA THR A 79 -8.42 -3.01 15.33
C THR A 79 -7.88 -2.81 16.75
N LYS A 80 -7.38 -3.85 17.40
CA LYS A 80 -6.88 -3.79 18.79
C LYS A 80 -5.82 -2.71 19.03
N HIS A 81 -5.10 -2.32 17.98
CA HIS A 81 -4.02 -1.36 18.01
C HIS A 81 -4.36 -0.06 17.28
N LEU A 82 -5.63 0.18 17.00
CA LEU A 82 -6.17 1.45 16.54
C LEU A 82 -6.46 2.33 17.76
N ALA A 83 -5.69 3.40 17.93
CA ALA A 83 -5.87 4.34 19.04
C ALA A 83 -6.95 5.38 18.70
N MET A 84 -7.72 5.80 19.71
CA MET A 84 -8.71 6.89 19.63
C MET A 84 -8.18 8.14 20.33
N SER A 85 -8.34 9.30 19.73
CA SER A 85 -7.90 10.58 20.27
C SER A 85 -9.09 11.46 20.66
N GLY A 86 -9.27 11.69 21.96
CA GLY A 86 -10.28 12.68 22.43
C GLY A 86 -9.89 14.15 22.16
N LYS A 87 -8.67 14.41 21.65
CA LYS A 87 -8.15 15.78 21.45
C LYS A 87 -7.97 16.15 19.96
N ARG A 88 -7.82 15.19 19.08
CA ARG A 88 -7.55 15.39 17.66
C ARG A 88 -8.64 14.73 16.83
N LYS A 89 -8.96 15.35 15.71
CA LYS A 89 -10.01 14.86 14.80
C LYS A 89 -9.47 13.84 13.81
N THR A 90 -10.35 13.02 13.29
CA THR A 90 -10.08 12.11 12.19
C THR A 90 -9.70 12.89 10.92
N THR A 91 -8.72 12.43 10.18
CA THR A 91 -8.34 13.00 8.87
C THR A 91 -9.45 12.78 7.86
N LEU A 92 -9.75 13.83 7.08
CA LEU A 92 -10.69 13.78 5.97
C LEU A 92 -9.96 14.15 4.68
N ALA A 93 -10.28 13.46 3.59
CA ALA A 93 -9.89 13.81 2.23
C ALA A 93 -11.14 13.95 1.37
N PHE A 94 -11.22 14.99 0.56
CA PHE A 94 -12.27 15.18 -0.43
C PHE A 94 -11.67 14.93 -1.80
N VAL A 95 -12.31 14.07 -2.57
CA VAL A 95 -11.89 13.68 -3.91
C VAL A 95 -12.95 14.13 -4.90
N LYS A 96 -12.58 14.99 -5.82
CA LYS A 96 -13.40 15.38 -6.96
C LYS A 96 -12.71 14.92 -8.24
N ASN A 97 -13.41 14.17 -9.04
CA ASN A 97 -12.96 13.87 -10.39
C ASN A 97 -13.16 15.12 -11.26
N ALA A 98 -12.11 15.64 -11.85
CA ALA A 98 -12.19 16.68 -12.86
C ALA A 98 -12.73 16.09 -14.17
N SER A 99 -13.27 16.97 -15.04
CA SER A 99 -13.87 16.58 -16.32
C SER A 99 -12.87 15.95 -17.32
N ASP A 100 -11.57 16.18 -17.11
CA ASP A 100 -10.44 15.62 -17.86
C ASP A 100 -9.94 14.27 -17.31
N GLY A 101 -10.56 13.75 -16.24
CA GLY A 101 -10.21 12.51 -15.57
C GLY A 101 -9.10 12.65 -14.53
N GLU A 102 -8.56 13.85 -14.32
CA GLU A 102 -7.68 14.13 -13.19
C GLU A 102 -8.47 14.16 -11.88
N ARG A 103 -7.79 13.85 -10.78
CA ARG A 103 -8.36 13.88 -9.44
C ARG A 103 -7.83 15.06 -8.66
N ASP A 104 -8.73 15.89 -8.19
CA ASP A 104 -8.41 16.96 -7.24
C ASP A 104 -8.64 16.46 -5.82
N PHE A 105 -7.60 16.56 -4.99
CA PHE A 105 -7.62 16.14 -3.59
C PHE A 105 -7.54 17.34 -2.67
N SER A 106 -8.44 17.40 -1.71
CA SER A 106 -8.41 18.39 -0.64
C SER A 106 -8.31 17.70 0.71
N PHE A 107 -7.16 17.81 1.38
CA PHE A 107 -6.89 17.14 2.65
C PHE A 107 -7.14 18.03 3.85
N TYR A 108 -7.96 17.58 4.78
CA TYR A 108 -8.17 18.17 6.09
C TYR A 108 -7.42 17.37 7.15
N ARG A 109 -6.08 17.50 7.14
CA ARG A 109 -5.17 16.67 7.93
C ARG A 109 -4.31 17.44 8.93
N LYS A 110 -4.28 18.78 8.85
CA LYS A 110 -3.45 19.61 9.75
C LYS A 110 -3.84 19.39 11.21
N GLY A 111 -2.90 18.84 12.00
CA GLY A 111 -3.13 18.54 13.40
C GLY A 111 -4.12 17.39 13.67
N ALA A 112 -4.40 16.55 12.69
CA ALA A 112 -5.27 15.39 12.82
C ALA A 112 -4.66 14.27 13.68
N ALA A 113 -5.49 13.30 14.02
CA ALA A 113 -5.16 12.25 14.99
C ALA A 113 -4.04 11.34 14.50
N ASP A 114 -4.00 10.99 13.22
CA ASP A 114 -2.98 10.12 12.63
C ASP A 114 -1.57 10.73 12.69
N LEU A 115 -1.45 12.06 12.56
CA LEU A 115 -0.18 12.78 12.75
C LEU A 115 0.23 12.88 14.25
N ALA A 116 -0.73 12.76 15.15
CA ALA A 116 -0.52 12.79 16.61
C ALA A 116 -0.37 11.36 17.19
N LEU A 117 0.10 10.41 16.40
CA LEU A 117 0.45 9.07 16.84
C LEU A 117 1.72 9.16 17.71
N HIS A 118 1.63 8.73 18.97
CA HIS A 118 2.74 8.69 19.91
C HIS A 118 3.21 7.24 20.15
N LYS A 119 4.43 7.09 20.63
CA LYS A 119 5.00 5.77 20.95
C LYS A 119 4.17 4.99 21.97
N SER A 120 3.48 5.67 22.88
CA SER A 120 2.55 5.08 23.86
C SER A 120 1.32 4.43 23.19
N ASP A 121 0.93 4.89 21.99
CA ASP A 121 -0.20 4.36 21.27
C ASP A 121 0.15 3.06 20.50
N VAL A 122 1.45 2.74 20.37
CA VAL A 122 1.95 1.65 19.53
C VAL A 122 2.49 0.48 20.34
N SER A 123 2.00 -0.70 20.10
CA SER A 123 2.47 -1.93 20.76
C SER A 123 3.69 -2.52 20.05
N ALA A 124 4.88 -2.36 20.67
CA ALA A 124 6.09 -3.05 20.20
C ALA A 124 5.93 -4.56 20.11
N LYS A 125 5.09 -5.14 21.01
CA LYS A 125 4.81 -6.59 21.01
C LYS A 125 4.00 -7.01 19.78
N ALA A 126 3.04 -6.21 19.35
CA ALA A 126 2.27 -6.48 18.14
C ALA A 126 3.18 -6.51 16.92
N ILE A 127 4.02 -5.49 16.75
CA ILE A 127 5.00 -5.41 15.66
C ILE A 127 5.94 -6.62 15.72
N ALA A 128 6.54 -6.88 16.87
CA ALA A 128 7.52 -7.95 17.06
C ALA A 128 6.95 -9.37 16.81
N SER A 129 5.65 -9.55 16.88
CA SER A 129 4.97 -10.82 16.66
C SER A 129 4.45 -11.02 15.23
N SER A 130 4.62 -10.05 14.34
CA SER A 130 4.21 -10.16 12.94
C SER A 130 5.30 -10.79 12.07
N ARG A 131 4.88 -11.45 10.98
CA ARG A 131 5.79 -11.92 9.93
C ARG A 131 6.20 -10.78 9.01
N VAL A 132 5.21 -9.97 8.60
CA VAL A 132 5.37 -8.76 7.77
C VAL A 132 5.00 -7.52 8.57
N PHE A 133 5.80 -6.47 8.45
CA PHE A 133 5.48 -5.12 8.89
C PHE A 133 5.43 -4.20 7.68
N HIS A 134 4.26 -3.64 7.40
CA HIS A 134 4.02 -2.77 6.24
C HIS A 134 3.84 -1.30 6.66
N PHE A 135 4.33 -0.37 5.84
CA PHE A 135 4.17 1.07 6.05
C PHE A 135 4.23 1.85 4.73
N GLY A 136 3.76 3.10 4.78
CA GLY A 136 3.85 4.08 3.69
C GLY A 136 4.49 5.38 4.15
N THR A 137 4.57 6.37 3.24
CA THR A 137 5.21 7.66 3.56
C THR A 137 4.29 8.64 4.29
N LEU A 138 2.98 8.45 4.29
CA LEU A 138 2.06 9.40 4.90
C LEU A 138 2.26 9.55 6.42
N SER A 139 2.63 8.48 7.11
CA SER A 139 3.00 8.54 8.53
C SER A 139 4.36 9.20 8.79
N MET A 140 5.08 9.58 7.72
CA MET A 140 6.39 10.21 7.78
C MET A 140 6.38 11.71 7.43
N THR A 141 5.22 12.30 7.21
CA THR A 141 5.07 13.71 6.78
C THR A 141 5.35 14.72 7.89
N ALA A 142 5.16 14.34 9.16
CA ALA A 142 5.39 15.21 10.33
C ALA A 142 5.60 14.41 11.62
N ASP A 143 6.27 15.01 12.60
CA ASP A 143 6.31 14.50 13.96
C ASP A 143 4.98 14.76 14.72
N PRO A 144 4.61 13.90 15.68
CA PRO A 144 5.38 12.76 16.21
C PRO A 144 5.28 11.46 15.38
N ALA A 145 4.37 11.38 14.39
CA ALA A 145 4.15 10.16 13.62
C ALA A 145 5.42 9.67 12.90
N LEU A 146 6.23 10.58 12.32
CA LEU A 146 7.52 10.26 11.71
C LEU A 146 8.45 9.50 12.68
N SER A 147 8.68 10.08 13.86
CA SER A 147 9.57 9.49 14.87
C SER A 147 9.07 8.12 15.35
N VAL A 148 7.75 7.97 15.46
CA VAL A 148 7.11 6.70 15.85
C VAL A 148 7.24 5.66 14.75
N THR A 149 7.04 6.03 13.49
CA THR A 149 7.22 5.14 12.33
C THR A 149 8.66 4.63 12.28
N GLN A 150 9.65 5.51 12.43
CA GLN A 150 11.06 5.12 12.47
C GLN A 150 11.40 4.20 13.65
N TRP A 151 10.80 4.45 14.82
CA TRP A 151 10.96 3.55 15.95
C TRP A 151 10.32 2.17 15.70
N ALA A 152 9.13 2.13 15.13
CA ALA A 152 8.43 0.90 14.80
C ALA A 152 9.22 0.05 13.80
N LEU A 153 9.84 0.68 12.79
CA LEU A 153 10.73 0.04 11.83
C LEU A 153 11.95 -0.60 12.51
N ARG A 154 12.59 0.12 13.44
CA ARG A 154 13.69 -0.47 14.24
C ARG A 154 13.26 -1.68 15.05
N VAL A 155 12.03 -1.66 15.61
CA VAL A 155 11.47 -2.83 16.32
C VAL A 155 11.26 -3.99 15.35
N ALA A 156 10.65 -3.74 14.19
CA ALA A 156 10.37 -4.76 13.17
C ALA A 156 11.65 -5.44 12.69
N LEU A 157 12.65 -4.67 12.27
CA LEU A 157 13.96 -5.16 11.80
C LEU A 157 14.68 -5.96 12.90
N LYS A 158 14.76 -5.44 14.14
CA LYS A 158 15.39 -6.14 15.26
C LYS A 158 14.72 -7.49 15.57
N ARG A 159 13.45 -7.65 15.23
CA ARG A 159 12.67 -8.87 15.47
C ARG A 159 12.55 -9.79 14.25
N GLY A 160 13.29 -9.48 13.18
CA GLY A 160 13.31 -10.28 11.96
C GLY A 160 11.95 -10.33 11.27
N CYS A 161 11.20 -9.22 11.29
CA CYS A 161 10.03 -9.07 10.45
C CYS A 161 10.48 -8.73 9.03
N ILE A 162 9.79 -9.25 8.04
CA ILE A 162 9.92 -8.75 6.67
C ILE A 162 9.30 -7.36 6.66
N VAL A 163 10.09 -6.34 6.30
CA VAL A 163 9.60 -4.95 6.20
C VAL A 163 9.16 -4.70 4.76
N SER A 164 7.91 -4.32 4.58
CA SER A 164 7.31 -3.95 3.30
C SER A 164 7.01 -2.46 3.25
N PHE A 165 7.25 -1.85 2.11
CA PHE A 165 7.11 -0.42 1.90
C PHE A 165 6.40 -0.11 0.57
N ASP A 166 5.40 0.77 0.62
CA ASP A 166 4.82 1.46 -0.52
C ASP A 166 4.89 2.96 -0.25
N PRO A 167 5.61 3.76 -1.05
CA PRO A 167 5.68 5.21 -0.84
C PRO A 167 4.32 5.85 -0.78
N ASN A 168 3.44 5.50 -1.68
CA ASN A 168 2.11 6.06 -1.85
C ASN A 168 2.15 7.60 -1.74
N TYR A 169 3.01 8.20 -2.56
CA TYR A 169 3.35 9.61 -2.51
C TYR A 169 2.14 10.49 -2.81
N ARG A 170 1.93 11.50 -1.97
CA ARG A 170 0.91 12.54 -2.14
C ARG A 170 1.57 13.90 -1.98
N ARG A 171 1.83 14.57 -3.10
CA ARG A 171 2.58 15.83 -3.15
C ARG A 171 2.04 16.88 -2.17
N GLU A 172 0.73 16.99 -2.08
CA GLU A 172 0.01 18.00 -1.29
C GLU A 172 0.22 17.87 0.22
N LEU A 173 0.67 16.70 0.69
CA LEU A 173 0.89 16.42 2.11
C LEU A 173 2.31 16.72 2.57
N TRP A 174 3.21 17.12 1.65
CA TRP A 174 4.61 17.37 1.97
C TRP A 174 4.94 18.87 1.94
N GLN A 175 5.79 19.30 2.87
CA GLN A 175 6.27 20.67 2.91
C GLN A 175 7.25 20.99 1.75
N SER A 176 7.92 19.97 1.22
CA SER A 176 8.79 20.07 0.06
C SER A 176 9.08 18.73 -0.59
N GLU A 177 9.35 18.74 -1.89
CA GLU A 177 9.77 17.55 -2.66
C GLU A 177 11.04 16.92 -2.08
N LYS A 178 11.96 17.74 -1.57
CA LYS A 178 13.19 17.26 -0.91
C LYS A 178 12.89 16.39 0.32
N GLN A 179 11.90 16.78 1.15
CA GLN A 179 11.49 15.98 2.31
C GLN A 179 10.81 14.68 1.88
N ALA A 180 9.91 14.74 0.89
CA ALA A 180 9.24 13.57 0.35
C ALA A 180 10.25 12.57 -0.23
N ARG A 181 11.16 13.02 -1.08
CA ARG A 181 12.23 12.20 -1.66
C ARG A 181 13.10 11.53 -0.59
N LYS A 182 13.49 12.30 0.45
CA LYS A 182 14.25 11.76 1.58
C LYS A 182 13.49 10.65 2.31
N ALA A 183 12.18 10.81 2.50
CA ALA A 183 11.33 9.81 3.15
C ALA A 183 11.20 8.54 2.29
N ILE A 184 11.00 8.67 0.98
CA ILE A 184 10.94 7.52 0.05
C ILE A 184 12.27 6.75 0.07
N LEU A 185 13.41 7.44 -0.07
CA LEU A 185 14.72 6.80 -0.04
C LEU A 185 15.05 6.17 1.32
N TYR A 186 14.60 6.78 2.43
CA TYR A 186 14.71 6.16 3.74
C TYR A 186 13.88 4.87 3.84
N GLY A 187 12.63 4.89 3.36
CA GLY A 187 11.78 3.69 3.31
C GLY A 187 12.40 2.57 2.49
N ALA A 188 12.94 2.89 1.31
CA ALA A 188 13.64 1.94 0.44
C ALA A 188 14.87 1.33 1.13
N ALA A 189 15.64 2.13 1.87
CA ALA A 189 16.86 1.65 2.55
C ALA A 189 16.58 0.68 3.70
N VAL A 190 15.40 0.72 4.32
CA VAL A 190 15.04 -0.12 5.46
C VAL A 190 14.12 -1.29 5.11
N CYS A 191 13.50 -1.29 3.94
CA CYS A 191 12.58 -2.35 3.56
C CYS A 191 13.28 -3.54 2.85
N HIS A 192 12.60 -4.69 2.87
CA HIS A 192 12.98 -5.89 2.12
C HIS A 192 12.14 -6.02 0.85
N VAL A 193 10.88 -5.59 0.91
CA VAL A 193 9.93 -5.62 -0.20
C VAL A 193 9.43 -4.21 -0.45
N MET A 194 9.54 -3.75 -1.68
CA MET A 194 9.07 -2.44 -2.11
C MET A 194 8.10 -2.58 -3.28
N LYS A 195 6.92 -1.99 -3.15
CA LYS A 195 6.10 -1.65 -4.30
C LYS A 195 6.21 -0.15 -4.54
N ILE A 196 6.36 0.26 -5.77
CA ILE A 196 6.48 1.67 -6.17
C ILE A 196 5.84 1.88 -7.54
N ALA A 197 5.23 3.04 -7.78
CA ALA A 197 4.77 3.44 -9.11
C ALA A 197 5.94 3.99 -9.94
N ASP A 198 5.83 3.96 -11.27
CA ASP A 198 6.90 4.42 -12.18
C ASP A 198 7.25 5.89 -11.98
N ASP A 199 6.26 6.76 -11.82
CA ASP A 199 6.43 8.18 -11.52
C ASP A 199 7.09 8.42 -10.15
N GLU A 200 6.72 7.63 -9.14
CA GLU A 200 7.36 7.67 -7.81
C GLU A 200 8.82 7.21 -7.87
N LEU A 201 9.11 6.19 -8.69
CA LEU A 201 10.47 5.69 -8.90
C LEU A 201 11.35 6.74 -9.57
N GLU A 202 10.85 7.39 -10.63
CA GLU A 202 11.52 8.49 -11.28
C GLU A 202 11.74 9.67 -10.31
N PHE A 203 10.70 10.06 -9.58
CA PHE A 203 10.79 11.11 -8.56
C PHE A 203 11.85 10.79 -7.51
N ALA A 204 11.91 9.57 -7.00
CA ALA A 204 12.85 9.17 -5.96
C ALA A 204 14.29 9.09 -6.46
N THR A 205 14.52 8.55 -7.65
CA THR A 205 15.85 8.21 -8.16
C THR A 205 16.42 9.20 -9.18
N GLY A 206 15.56 9.97 -9.85
CA GLY A 206 15.90 10.80 -11.00
C GLY A 206 16.24 10.00 -12.25
N LYS A 207 15.83 8.72 -12.33
CA LYS A 207 16.01 7.83 -13.47
C LYS A 207 14.69 7.67 -14.19
N SER A 208 14.66 7.95 -15.49
CA SER A 208 13.46 7.83 -16.32
C SER A 208 13.18 6.40 -16.79
N ASP A 209 14.19 5.52 -16.76
CA ASP A 209 14.02 4.10 -17.06
C ASP A 209 13.87 3.26 -15.78
N ILE A 210 12.95 2.30 -15.84
CA ILE A 210 12.59 1.47 -14.68
C ILE A 210 13.78 0.68 -14.14
N LYS A 211 14.50 0.00 -15.03
CA LYS A 211 15.63 -0.83 -14.65
C LYS A 211 16.76 -0.01 -14.01
N GLY A 212 17.08 1.14 -14.58
CA GLY A 212 18.04 2.08 -14.02
C GLY A 212 17.62 2.61 -12.65
N GLY A 213 16.33 2.93 -12.47
CA GLY A 213 15.77 3.35 -11.20
C GLY A 213 15.85 2.27 -10.12
N VAL A 214 15.45 1.04 -10.45
CA VAL A 214 15.51 -0.11 -9.53
C VAL A 214 16.94 -0.46 -9.15
N LEU A 215 17.86 -0.47 -10.11
CA LEU A 215 19.29 -0.71 -9.86
C LEU A 215 19.91 0.42 -9.03
N TYR A 216 19.47 1.67 -9.22
CA TYR A 216 19.88 2.77 -8.35
C TYR A 216 19.46 2.48 -6.90
N LEU A 217 18.19 2.11 -6.66
CA LEU A 217 17.72 1.75 -5.31
C LEU A 217 18.53 0.60 -4.72
N LYS A 218 18.75 -0.48 -5.47
CA LYS A 218 19.49 -1.66 -4.99
C LYS A 218 20.92 -1.33 -4.58
N ARG A 219 21.61 -0.45 -5.31
CA ARG A 219 22.99 -0.03 -4.98
C ARG A 219 23.08 0.78 -3.66
N HIS A 220 21.98 1.37 -3.21
CA HIS A 220 21.93 2.22 -2.01
C HIS A 220 21.12 1.60 -0.87
N CYS A 221 20.53 0.40 -1.08
CA CYS A 221 19.59 -0.23 -0.18
C CYS A 221 19.90 -1.71 -0.02
N ASP A 222 20.78 -2.06 0.92
CA ASP A 222 21.28 -3.44 1.12
C ASP A 222 20.18 -4.44 1.48
N ASN A 223 19.16 -4.00 2.26
CA ASN A 223 18.07 -4.86 2.69
C ASN A 223 17.10 -5.21 1.56
N LEU A 224 17.09 -4.45 0.46
CA LEU A 224 16.10 -4.57 -0.59
C LEU A 224 16.27 -5.89 -1.37
N LYS A 225 15.24 -6.75 -1.31
CA LYS A 225 15.21 -8.08 -1.93
C LYS A 225 14.23 -8.17 -3.10
N LEU A 226 13.05 -7.55 -2.98
CA LEU A 226 12.01 -7.59 -4.00
C LEU A 226 11.48 -6.18 -4.26
N VAL A 227 11.53 -5.75 -5.51
CA VAL A 227 10.94 -4.49 -5.97
C VAL A 227 9.89 -4.81 -7.02
N THR A 228 8.69 -4.28 -6.85
CA THR A 228 7.65 -4.30 -7.88
C THR A 228 7.33 -2.86 -8.29
N VAL A 229 7.31 -2.63 -9.59
CA VAL A 229 7.03 -1.32 -10.19
C VAL A 229 5.72 -1.40 -10.95
N THR A 230 4.71 -0.64 -10.53
CA THR A 230 3.42 -0.54 -11.22
C THR A 230 3.48 0.54 -12.29
N LEU A 231 2.93 0.26 -13.48
CA LEU A 231 3.00 1.07 -14.70
C LEU A 231 1.61 1.49 -15.20
N GLY A 232 0.64 1.58 -14.28
CA GLY A 232 -0.75 1.85 -14.60
C GLY A 232 -1.31 0.85 -15.62
N LYS A 233 -1.89 1.37 -16.70
CA LYS A 233 -2.48 0.55 -17.77
C LYS A 233 -1.48 -0.30 -18.57
N LYS A 234 -0.18 -0.09 -18.40
CA LYS A 234 0.86 -0.87 -19.10
C LYS A 234 1.14 -2.20 -18.41
N GLY A 235 0.89 -2.31 -17.11
CA GLY A 235 1.17 -3.52 -16.34
C GLY A 235 2.07 -3.29 -15.14
N ALA A 236 2.90 -4.28 -14.80
CA ALA A 236 3.87 -4.18 -13.73
C ALA A 236 5.12 -5.02 -14.00
N ALA A 237 6.26 -4.58 -13.46
CA ALA A 237 7.51 -5.29 -13.47
C ALA A 237 7.91 -5.70 -12.05
N ALA A 238 8.62 -6.83 -11.91
CA ALA A 238 9.21 -7.28 -10.67
C ALA A 238 10.70 -7.54 -10.85
N PHE A 239 11.48 -7.22 -9.81
CA PHE A 239 12.90 -7.41 -9.73
C PHE A 239 13.24 -8.06 -8.38
N PHE A 240 13.73 -9.29 -8.44
CA PHE A 240 14.16 -10.02 -7.25
C PHE A 240 15.70 -10.13 -7.21
N PHE A 241 16.26 -9.77 -6.07
CA PHE A 241 17.71 -9.82 -5.79
C PHE A 241 17.97 -10.94 -4.80
N GLY A 242 18.39 -12.11 -5.32
CA GLY A 242 18.79 -13.26 -4.51
C GLY A 242 20.06 -13.01 -3.68
N GLU A 243 20.45 -14.01 -2.88
CA GLU A 243 21.72 -13.99 -2.16
C GLU A 243 22.87 -14.33 -3.11
N GLY A 244 23.88 -13.45 -3.17
CA GLY A 244 25.11 -13.67 -3.96
C GLY A 244 25.78 -12.35 -4.35
N GLU A 245 27.11 -12.30 -4.23
CA GLU A 245 27.92 -11.18 -4.73
C GLU A 245 27.80 -11.13 -6.27
N GLY A 246 27.26 -10.03 -6.80
CA GLY A 246 27.15 -9.78 -8.24
C GLY A 246 25.89 -10.34 -8.91
N GLY A 247 24.87 -10.79 -8.14
CA GLY A 247 23.65 -11.35 -8.70
C GLY A 247 22.87 -10.36 -9.56
N SER A 248 22.71 -10.68 -10.86
CA SER A 248 21.73 -10.03 -11.71
C SER A 248 20.34 -10.25 -11.13
N ALA A 249 19.48 -9.22 -11.17
CA ALA A 249 18.10 -9.37 -10.75
C ALA A 249 17.41 -10.45 -11.61
N VAL A 250 16.57 -11.26 -10.95
CA VAL A 250 15.53 -12.02 -11.67
C VAL A 250 14.43 -11.04 -12.00
N GLU A 251 14.11 -10.89 -13.28
CA GLU A 251 13.17 -9.88 -13.77
C GLU A 251 11.96 -10.57 -14.38
N ALA A 252 10.77 -10.04 -14.13
CA ALA A 252 9.53 -10.46 -14.78
C ALA A 252 8.63 -9.26 -15.05
N PHE A 253 7.73 -9.43 -16.01
CA PHE A 253 6.71 -8.45 -16.35
C PHE A 253 5.36 -9.15 -16.55
N ALA A 254 4.28 -8.48 -16.15
CA ALA A 254 2.92 -8.87 -16.51
C ALA A 254 2.15 -7.64 -17.01
N PRO A 255 1.43 -7.73 -18.13
CA PRO A 255 0.58 -6.66 -18.64
C PRO A 255 -0.62 -6.45 -17.72
N ALA A 256 -1.21 -5.25 -17.76
CA ALA A 256 -2.47 -4.99 -17.09
C ALA A 256 -3.63 -5.65 -17.85
N PHE A 257 -4.71 -5.95 -17.14
CA PHE A 257 -5.97 -6.34 -17.77
C PHE A 257 -6.74 -5.09 -18.22
N ASP A 258 -7.30 -5.15 -19.41
CA ASP A 258 -8.16 -4.09 -19.93
C ASP A 258 -9.56 -4.19 -19.29
N VAL A 259 -9.87 -3.27 -18.42
CA VAL A 259 -11.14 -3.21 -17.68
C VAL A 259 -11.68 -1.78 -17.65
N ALA A 260 -12.99 -1.65 -17.65
CA ALA A 260 -13.63 -0.35 -17.47
C ALA A 260 -13.36 0.17 -16.06
N ALA A 261 -12.67 1.30 -15.94
CA ALA A 261 -12.34 1.90 -14.67
C ALA A 261 -13.55 2.64 -14.10
N VAL A 262 -13.97 2.25 -12.89
CA VAL A 262 -14.99 2.92 -12.08
C VAL A 262 -14.31 3.79 -11.02
N ASP A 263 -13.38 3.21 -10.27
CA ASP A 263 -12.60 3.89 -9.24
C ASP A 263 -11.22 3.22 -9.10
N THR A 264 -10.14 3.98 -9.22
CA THR A 264 -8.78 3.43 -9.12
C THR A 264 -8.23 3.43 -7.69
N THR A 265 -9.03 3.88 -6.70
CA THR A 265 -8.63 3.91 -5.29
C THR A 265 -8.42 2.49 -4.75
N GLY A 266 -7.28 2.25 -4.13
CA GLY A 266 -6.96 0.95 -3.54
C GLY A 266 -6.36 -0.09 -4.50
N ALA A 267 -6.32 0.16 -5.82
CA ALA A 267 -5.76 -0.79 -6.78
C ALA A 267 -4.26 -1.07 -6.53
N GLY A 268 -3.46 -0.03 -6.25
CA GLY A 268 -2.07 -0.17 -5.87
C GLY A 268 -1.88 -0.91 -4.55
N ASP A 269 -2.78 -0.67 -3.58
CA ASP A 269 -2.77 -1.33 -2.28
C ASP A 269 -3.10 -2.83 -2.41
N ALA A 270 -4.11 -3.17 -3.25
CA ALA A 270 -4.45 -4.54 -3.57
C ALA A 270 -3.28 -5.26 -4.27
N PHE A 271 -2.61 -4.58 -5.20
CA PHE A 271 -1.41 -5.10 -5.84
C PHE A 271 -0.31 -5.39 -4.82
N ALA A 272 0.01 -4.44 -3.94
CA ALA A 272 1.02 -4.61 -2.90
C ALA A 272 0.67 -5.79 -1.96
N ALA A 273 -0.60 -5.93 -1.60
CA ALA A 273 -1.07 -7.04 -0.78
C ALA A 273 -0.88 -8.41 -1.47
N CYS A 274 -1.14 -8.51 -2.78
CA CYS A 274 -0.92 -9.75 -3.52
C CYS A 274 0.58 -10.11 -3.63
N VAL A 275 1.46 -9.12 -3.73
CA VAL A 275 2.91 -9.33 -3.62
C VAL A 275 3.27 -9.87 -2.24
N LEU A 276 2.66 -9.32 -1.17
CA LEU A 276 2.88 -9.78 0.19
C LEU A 276 2.25 -11.14 0.49
N ASP A 277 1.17 -11.50 -0.19
CA ASP A 277 0.58 -12.85 -0.16
C ASP A 277 1.61 -13.91 -0.55
N GLU A 278 2.29 -13.72 -1.68
CA GLU A 278 3.35 -14.63 -2.14
C GLU A 278 4.55 -14.65 -1.17
N VAL A 279 4.94 -13.48 -0.65
CA VAL A 279 6.01 -13.37 0.36
C VAL A 279 5.62 -14.04 1.67
N LEU A 280 4.37 -13.98 2.08
CA LEU A 280 3.89 -14.67 3.28
C LEU A 280 3.83 -16.18 3.10
N ASP A 281 3.48 -16.64 1.89
CA ASP A 281 3.41 -18.08 1.62
C ASP A 281 4.80 -18.72 1.61
N ARG A 282 5.76 -18.16 0.84
CA ARG A 282 7.06 -18.80 0.57
C ARG A 282 8.29 -18.13 1.19
N GLY A 283 8.16 -16.93 1.76
CA GLY A 283 9.31 -16.12 2.22
C GLY A 283 9.90 -15.26 1.10
N LEU A 284 11.17 -14.89 1.27
CA LEU A 284 11.93 -14.04 0.33
C LEU A 284 13.07 -14.81 -0.37
N ASP A 285 12.92 -16.11 -0.52
CA ASP A 285 13.94 -16.95 -1.13
C ASP A 285 13.40 -17.63 -2.39
N GLY A 286 14.27 -17.75 -3.41
CA GLY A 286 14.02 -18.60 -4.57
C GLY A 286 12.91 -18.11 -5.53
N PHE A 287 12.74 -16.81 -5.69
CA PHE A 287 11.90 -16.28 -6.77
C PHE A 287 12.61 -16.45 -8.12
N ASP A 288 12.01 -17.20 -9.01
CA ASP A 288 12.39 -17.30 -10.42
C ASP A 288 11.40 -16.55 -11.33
N VAL A 289 11.65 -16.53 -12.62
CA VAL A 289 10.79 -15.82 -13.59
C VAL A 289 9.35 -16.34 -13.59
N PRO A 290 9.08 -17.67 -13.61
CA PRO A 290 7.70 -18.19 -13.50
C PRO A 290 6.97 -17.72 -12.24
N HIS A 291 7.63 -17.76 -11.08
CA HIS A 291 7.02 -17.32 -9.82
C HIS A 291 6.71 -15.82 -9.82
N LEU A 292 7.66 -14.99 -10.25
CA LEU A 292 7.43 -13.54 -10.36
C LEU A 292 6.30 -13.22 -11.35
N THR A 293 6.25 -13.91 -12.50
CA THR A 293 5.19 -13.71 -13.50
C THR A 293 3.82 -14.09 -12.94
N SER A 294 3.72 -15.22 -12.24
CA SER A 294 2.49 -15.67 -11.59
C SER A 294 2.01 -14.67 -10.53
N MET A 295 2.93 -14.23 -9.66
CA MET A 295 2.67 -13.21 -8.63
C MET A 295 2.16 -11.91 -9.25
N LEU A 296 2.83 -11.40 -10.28
CA LEU A 296 2.42 -10.19 -10.98
C LEU A 296 1.05 -10.34 -11.63
N SER A 297 0.79 -11.47 -12.29
CA SER A 297 -0.50 -11.74 -12.95
C SER A 297 -1.65 -11.78 -11.94
N PHE A 298 -1.43 -12.41 -10.78
CA PHE A 298 -2.41 -12.44 -9.69
C PHE A 298 -2.66 -11.04 -9.12
N ALA A 299 -1.59 -10.26 -8.90
CA ALA A 299 -1.68 -8.89 -8.41
C ALA A 299 -2.39 -7.95 -9.40
N GLN A 300 -2.13 -8.09 -10.69
CA GLN A 300 -2.82 -7.34 -11.74
C GLN A 300 -4.31 -7.68 -11.83
N ALA A 301 -4.67 -8.96 -11.69
CA ALA A 301 -6.06 -9.40 -11.68
C ALA A 301 -6.83 -8.83 -10.47
N ALA A 302 -6.22 -8.87 -9.28
CA ALA A 302 -6.80 -8.27 -8.09
C ALA A 302 -6.99 -6.75 -8.25
N SER A 303 -5.99 -6.05 -8.79
CA SER A 303 -6.08 -4.62 -9.09
C SER A 303 -7.20 -4.31 -10.08
N ALA A 304 -7.35 -5.11 -11.14
CA ALA A 304 -8.40 -4.95 -12.13
C ALA A 304 -9.80 -5.09 -11.53
N LEU A 305 -9.99 -6.05 -10.62
CA LEU A 305 -11.24 -6.25 -9.89
C LEU A 305 -11.57 -5.07 -8.96
N VAL A 306 -10.56 -4.49 -8.31
CA VAL A 306 -10.73 -3.30 -7.45
C VAL A 306 -11.11 -2.09 -8.30
N VAL A 307 -10.41 -1.86 -9.42
CA VAL A 307 -10.69 -0.74 -10.34
C VAL A 307 -12.12 -0.76 -10.88
N GLY A 308 -12.72 -1.93 -11.04
CA GLY A 308 -14.10 -2.11 -11.49
C GLY A 308 -15.17 -1.82 -10.44
N LYS A 309 -14.81 -1.49 -9.19
CA LYS A 309 -15.72 -1.26 -8.08
C LYS A 309 -15.48 0.13 -7.46
N ARG A 310 -16.47 0.68 -6.75
CA ARG A 310 -16.29 1.90 -5.95
C ARG A 310 -15.79 1.58 -4.55
N GLY A 311 -15.00 2.50 -4.01
CA GLY A 311 -14.39 2.38 -2.69
C GLY A 311 -13.14 1.48 -2.71
N ALA A 312 -12.35 1.51 -1.63
CA ALA A 312 -11.11 0.75 -1.55
C ALA A 312 -11.23 -0.41 -0.56
N LEU A 313 -11.42 -0.11 0.73
CA LEU A 313 -11.31 -1.07 1.82
C LEU A 313 -12.25 -2.30 1.68
N LEU A 314 -13.52 -2.05 1.35
CA LEU A 314 -14.54 -3.11 1.23
C LEU A 314 -14.68 -3.67 -0.19
N SER A 315 -13.98 -3.13 -1.18
CA SER A 315 -13.99 -3.61 -2.58
C SER A 315 -12.95 -4.70 -2.86
N MET A 316 -12.13 -5.04 -1.87
CA MET A 316 -11.06 -6.03 -2.01
C MET A 316 -11.61 -7.41 -2.34
N PRO A 317 -11.18 -8.04 -3.47
CA PRO A 317 -11.63 -9.37 -3.86
C PRO A 317 -11.03 -10.46 -2.97
N ASP A 318 -11.68 -11.60 -2.90
CA ASP A 318 -11.09 -12.78 -2.31
C ASP A 318 -10.29 -13.62 -3.34
N ARG A 319 -9.59 -14.65 -2.85
CA ARG A 319 -8.75 -15.52 -3.69
C ARG A 319 -9.53 -16.21 -4.80
N SER A 320 -10.79 -16.58 -4.54
CA SER A 320 -11.65 -17.24 -5.52
C SER A 320 -12.09 -16.29 -6.64
N GLU A 321 -12.43 -15.05 -6.28
CA GLU A 321 -12.78 -14.01 -7.25
C GLU A 321 -11.60 -13.72 -8.18
N VAL A 322 -10.38 -13.53 -7.61
CA VAL A 322 -9.16 -13.30 -8.41
C VAL A 322 -8.85 -14.51 -9.31
N GLY A 323 -8.93 -15.72 -8.76
CA GLY A 323 -8.69 -16.96 -9.54
C GLY A 323 -9.70 -17.16 -10.66
N SER A 324 -10.96 -16.81 -10.45
CA SER A 324 -12.01 -16.89 -11.47
C SER A 324 -11.80 -15.86 -12.57
N PHE A 325 -11.41 -14.63 -12.20
CA PHE A 325 -11.06 -13.58 -13.14
C PHE A 325 -9.88 -13.98 -14.02
N LEU A 326 -8.81 -14.52 -13.44
CA LEU A 326 -7.65 -15.02 -14.20
C LEU A 326 -8.04 -16.09 -15.20
N LYS A 327 -8.84 -17.09 -14.78
CA LYS A 327 -9.30 -18.17 -15.66
C LYS A 327 -10.12 -17.64 -16.86
N ALA A 328 -10.96 -16.64 -16.64
CA ALA A 328 -11.77 -16.03 -17.68
C ALA A 328 -10.93 -15.22 -18.69
N HIS A 329 -9.73 -14.79 -18.31
CA HIS A 329 -8.83 -13.96 -19.15
C HIS A 329 -7.57 -14.72 -19.63
N ILE A 330 -7.49 -16.05 -19.42
CA ILE A 330 -6.42 -16.87 -19.99
C ILE A 330 -6.55 -16.82 -21.53
N GLY A 331 -5.51 -16.34 -22.20
CA GLY A 331 -5.47 -16.21 -23.68
C GLY A 331 -5.76 -14.81 -24.21
N THR A 332 -6.18 -13.86 -23.37
CA THR A 332 -6.39 -12.46 -23.76
C THR A 332 -5.19 -11.54 -23.45
N THR A 333 -4.12 -12.10 -22.90
CA THR A 333 -2.92 -11.33 -22.55
C THR A 333 -2.22 -10.84 -23.81
N PRO A 334 -2.07 -9.51 -24.04
CA PRO A 334 -1.31 -9.00 -25.17
C PRO A 334 0.14 -9.49 -25.10
N THR A 335 0.62 -10.09 -26.20
CA THR A 335 2.06 -10.32 -26.39
C THR A 335 2.75 -8.97 -26.45
N LEU A 336 3.84 -8.81 -25.70
CA LEU A 336 4.68 -7.61 -25.75
C LEU A 336 5.04 -7.26 -27.21
N PRO A 337 4.99 -5.99 -27.60
CA PRO A 337 5.75 -5.57 -28.77
C PRO A 337 7.24 -5.73 -28.42
N VAL A 338 7.89 -6.66 -29.14
CA VAL A 338 9.34 -6.79 -29.18
C VAL A 338 9.87 -5.55 -29.89
N GLY A 339 10.50 -4.63 -29.17
CA GLY A 339 11.12 -3.44 -29.71
C GLY A 339 12.17 -2.94 -28.73
#